data_2021d8b7de69d05b1765081b7f647b61
#
_entry.id   2021d8b7de69d05b1765081b7f647b61
#
_cell.length_a   1.000
_cell.length_b   1.000
_cell.length_c   1.000
_cell.angle_alpha   90.00
_cell.angle_beta   90.00
_cell.angle_gamma   90.00
#
_symmetry.space_group_name_H-M   'P 1'
#
loop_
_entity.id
_entity.type
_entity.pdbx_description
1 polymer ?
#
loop_
_entity_poly.entity_id
_entity_poly.type
_entity_poly.pdbx_seq_one_letter_code
_entity_poly.pdbx_strand_id
1 'polypeptide(L)'
;TVTQMLWINLIMDTFAAMALASLPPSESVMKDKPRDRNAFILNKPMLREIIGVGGFFFLMLLGMLYIFQHAEVNQLTDLLHLQLGAKEHVSTYELTLLFTTFVMPHFFYLFNARAFETGRSALHFKGCNGLLTIVAIILVGQIAMVELPGLQQFFNVEGLKLIDWVIIIIGSSFVLWVREIWHLLTKK
;
A
#
# COMPACT_ATOMS: atom_id res chain seq x y z
N THR A 1 -8.71 -10.51 10.65
CA THR A 1 -9.52 -11.74 10.45
C THR A 1 -9.04 -12.52 9.23
N VAL A 2 -9.46 -13.81 9.13
CA VAL A 2 -9.12 -14.67 7.98
C VAL A 2 -9.66 -14.07 6.67
N THR A 3 -10.86 -13.52 6.70
CA THR A 3 -11.50 -12.87 5.53
C THR A 3 -10.74 -11.64 5.06
N GLN A 4 -10.21 -10.82 5.96
CA GLN A 4 -9.34 -9.68 5.63
C GLN A 4 -8.03 -10.15 4.99
N MET A 5 -7.40 -11.21 5.51
CA MET A 5 -6.19 -11.79 4.91
C MET A 5 -6.46 -12.34 3.50
N LEU A 6 -7.61 -12.99 3.31
CA LEU A 6 -8.02 -13.46 1.99
C LEU A 6 -8.22 -12.30 1.00
N TRP A 7 -8.81 -11.19 1.46
CA TRP A 7 -8.98 -9.97 0.67
C TRP A 7 -7.63 -9.37 0.26
N ILE A 8 -6.69 -9.28 1.20
CA ILE A 8 -5.33 -8.80 0.90
C ILE A 8 -4.67 -9.67 -0.18
N ASN A 9 -4.70 -10.99 -0.03
CA ASN A 9 -4.11 -11.90 -1.01
C ASN A 9 -4.77 -11.75 -2.38
N LEU A 10 -6.11 -11.63 -2.43
CA LEU A 10 -6.82 -11.41 -3.70
C LEU A 10 -6.38 -10.10 -4.37
N ILE A 11 -6.32 -8.99 -3.63
CA ILE A 11 -5.93 -7.68 -4.15
C ILE A 11 -4.44 -7.66 -4.51
N MET A 12 -3.57 -8.04 -3.58
CA MET A 12 -2.13 -7.86 -3.73
C MET A 12 -1.54 -8.92 -4.68
N ASP A 13 -1.91 -10.19 -4.51
CA ASP A 13 -1.28 -11.25 -5.29
C ASP A 13 -1.90 -11.39 -6.67
N THR A 14 -3.23 -11.25 -6.78
CA THR A 14 -3.92 -11.46 -8.05
C THR A 14 -4.05 -10.17 -8.85
N PHE A 15 -4.75 -9.18 -8.32
CA PHE A 15 -5.03 -7.95 -9.08
C PHE A 15 -3.78 -7.09 -9.29
N ALA A 16 -2.92 -6.96 -8.30
CA ALA A 16 -1.68 -6.22 -8.45
C ALA A 16 -0.73 -6.89 -9.45
N ALA A 17 -0.60 -8.22 -9.40
CA ALA A 17 0.19 -8.97 -10.38
C ALA A 17 -0.39 -8.83 -11.79
N MET A 18 -1.70 -8.92 -11.98
CA MET A 18 -2.37 -8.69 -13.26
C MET A 18 -2.15 -7.26 -13.77
N ALA A 19 -2.23 -6.27 -12.88
CA ALA A 19 -2.00 -4.88 -13.21
C ALA A 19 -0.59 -4.65 -13.74
N LEU A 20 0.41 -5.20 -13.07
CA LEU A 20 1.82 -5.11 -13.50
C LEU A 20 2.09 -5.92 -14.77
N ALA A 21 1.49 -7.11 -14.91
CA ALA A 21 1.64 -7.94 -16.10
C ALA A 21 0.99 -7.33 -17.37
N SER A 22 0.01 -6.44 -17.22
CA SER A 22 -0.66 -5.74 -18.33
C SER A 22 0.17 -4.60 -18.94
N LEU A 23 1.31 -4.28 -18.33
CA LEU A 23 2.15 -3.17 -18.80
C LEU A 23 2.93 -3.54 -20.07
N PRO A 24 3.02 -2.62 -21.04
CA PRO A 24 3.87 -2.84 -22.20
C PRO A 24 5.35 -2.90 -21.79
N PRO A 25 6.17 -3.71 -22.48
CA PRO A 25 7.60 -3.79 -22.19
C PRO A 25 8.27 -2.41 -22.37
N SER A 26 9.25 -2.13 -21.51
CA SER A 26 10.04 -0.91 -21.64
C SER A 26 11.01 -1.03 -22.84
N GLU A 27 11.12 0.03 -23.65
CA GLU A 27 12.10 0.08 -24.75
C GLU A 27 13.55 -0.07 -24.26
N SER A 28 13.83 0.30 -23.00
CA SER A 28 15.15 0.15 -22.38
C SER A 28 15.56 -1.30 -22.24
N VAL A 29 14.62 -2.23 -22.06
CA VAL A 29 14.90 -3.67 -21.91
C VAL A 29 15.66 -4.24 -23.10
N MET A 30 15.41 -3.72 -24.31
CA MET A 30 16.10 -4.16 -25.53
C MET A 30 17.57 -3.69 -25.60
N LYS A 31 17.95 -2.72 -24.76
CA LYS A 31 19.32 -2.19 -24.67
C LYS A 31 20.13 -2.86 -23.56
N ASP A 32 19.48 -3.58 -22.68
CA ASP A 32 20.13 -4.26 -21.57
C ASP A 32 20.79 -5.55 -22.02
N LYS A 33 21.88 -5.91 -21.37
CA LYS A 33 22.55 -7.21 -21.62
C LYS A 33 21.64 -8.35 -21.16
N PRO A 34 21.65 -9.49 -21.90
CA PRO A 34 20.93 -10.68 -21.47
C PRO A 34 21.32 -11.07 -20.04
N ARG A 35 20.31 -11.43 -19.25
CA ARG A 35 20.53 -11.87 -17.87
C ARG A 35 21.23 -13.23 -17.86
N ASP A 36 22.18 -13.40 -16.94
CA ASP A 36 22.82 -14.68 -16.72
C ASP A 36 21.78 -15.75 -16.33
N ARG A 37 21.89 -16.95 -16.93
CA ARG A 37 20.97 -18.07 -16.63
C ARG A 37 21.02 -18.52 -15.18
N ASN A 38 22.17 -18.35 -14.51
CA ASN A 38 22.38 -18.72 -13.12
C ASN A 38 22.11 -17.57 -12.14
N ALA A 39 21.71 -16.39 -12.62
CA ALA A 39 21.42 -15.26 -11.75
C ALA A 39 20.14 -15.50 -10.92
N PHE A 40 20.21 -15.27 -9.62
CA PHE A 40 19.05 -15.32 -8.74
C PHE A 40 17.97 -14.33 -9.19
N ILE A 41 16.69 -14.70 -9.06
CA ILE A 41 15.56 -13.85 -9.40
C ILE A 41 15.61 -12.55 -8.60
N LEU A 42 15.95 -12.64 -7.31
CA LEU A 42 16.15 -11.48 -6.44
C LEU A 42 17.54 -10.88 -6.66
N ASN A 43 17.60 -9.73 -7.30
CA ASN A 43 18.83 -8.95 -7.41
C ASN A 43 19.03 -8.04 -6.18
N LYS A 44 20.24 -7.48 -6.02
CA LYS A 44 20.56 -6.59 -4.87
C LYS A 44 19.66 -5.36 -4.79
N PRO A 45 19.31 -4.64 -5.89
CA PRO A 45 18.35 -3.55 -5.86
C PRO A 45 16.96 -3.97 -5.38
N MET A 46 16.43 -5.10 -5.91
CA MET A 46 15.14 -5.64 -5.45
C MET A 46 15.15 -5.97 -3.97
N LEU A 47 16.19 -6.64 -3.49
CA LEU A 47 16.31 -7.01 -2.07
C LEU A 47 16.35 -5.76 -1.17
N ARG A 48 17.06 -4.70 -1.58
CA ARG A 48 17.10 -3.42 -0.86
C ARG A 48 15.71 -2.78 -0.79
N GLU A 49 14.98 -2.78 -1.91
CA GLU A 49 13.62 -2.23 -1.98
C GLU A 49 12.66 -3.02 -1.08
N ILE A 50 12.68 -4.34 -1.16
CA ILE A 50 11.84 -5.22 -0.34
C ILE A 50 12.10 -5.01 1.15
N ILE A 51 13.37 -5.05 1.58
CA ILE A 51 13.72 -4.89 3.00
C ILE A 51 13.46 -3.45 3.46
N GLY A 52 13.81 -2.44 2.64
CA GLY A 52 13.63 -1.04 3.00
C GLY A 52 12.16 -0.65 3.12
N VAL A 53 11.40 -0.87 2.07
CA VAL A 53 9.97 -0.48 2.03
C VAL A 53 9.13 -1.41 2.89
N GLY A 54 9.34 -2.72 2.79
CA GLY A 54 8.63 -3.70 3.61
C GLY A 54 8.93 -3.54 5.10
N GLY A 55 10.19 -3.31 5.47
CA GLY A 55 10.59 -3.02 6.84
C GLY A 55 9.96 -1.73 7.37
N PHE A 56 9.92 -0.68 6.56
CA PHE A 56 9.24 0.58 6.93
C PHE A 56 7.74 0.35 7.22
N PHE A 57 7.02 -0.32 6.32
CA PHE A 57 5.59 -0.61 6.53
C PHE A 57 5.36 -1.50 7.75
N PHE A 58 6.19 -2.52 7.93
CA PHE A 58 6.12 -3.39 9.10
C PHE A 58 6.28 -2.60 10.41
N LEU A 59 7.30 -1.75 10.52
CA LEU A 59 7.53 -0.94 11.71
C LEU A 59 6.42 0.09 11.94
N MET A 60 5.90 0.71 10.88
CA MET A 60 4.77 1.63 10.96
C MET A 60 3.53 0.94 11.52
N LEU A 61 3.18 -0.24 11.01
CA LEU A 61 2.01 -1.00 11.49
C LEU A 61 2.19 -1.51 12.92
N LEU A 62 3.39 -1.95 13.29
CA LEU A 62 3.69 -2.32 14.68
C LEU A 62 3.55 -1.11 15.61
N GLY A 63 4.03 0.05 15.20
CA GLY A 63 3.87 1.29 15.97
C GLY A 63 2.40 1.67 16.15
N MET A 64 1.59 1.60 15.08
CA MET A 64 0.15 1.83 15.17
C MET A 64 -0.53 0.81 16.09
N LEU A 65 -0.22 -0.48 15.95
CA LEU A 65 -0.78 -1.52 16.80
C LEU A 65 -0.42 -1.30 18.28
N TYR A 66 0.82 -0.93 18.55
CA TYR A 66 1.27 -0.60 19.91
C TYR A 66 0.46 0.58 20.49
N ILE A 67 0.25 1.64 19.70
CA ILE A 67 -0.56 2.79 20.11
C ILE A 67 -2.00 2.36 20.40
N PHE A 68 -2.63 1.59 19.50
CA PHE A 68 -4.01 1.13 19.66
C PHE A 68 -4.20 0.17 20.85
N GLN A 69 -3.13 -0.50 21.31
CA GLN A 69 -3.15 -1.31 22.53
C GLN A 69 -3.05 -0.46 23.82
N HIS A 70 -2.53 0.77 23.72
CA HIS A 70 -2.23 1.59 24.90
C HIS A 70 -2.97 2.93 24.92
N ALA A 71 -3.70 3.26 23.87
CA ALA A 71 -4.49 4.50 23.79
C ALA A 71 -5.82 4.24 23.09
N GLU A 72 -6.87 4.97 23.49
CA GLU A 72 -8.12 4.99 22.76
C GLU A 72 -8.00 5.95 21.56
N VAL A 73 -8.30 5.43 20.36
CA VAL A 73 -8.24 6.18 19.12
C VAL A 73 -9.61 6.10 18.43
N ASN A 74 -10.38 7.15 18.54
CA ASN A 74 -11.68 7.27 17.91
C ASN A 74 -11.61 7.87 16.50
N GLN A 75 -10.46 8.44 16.15
CA GLN A 75 -10.10 8.98 14.83
C GLN A 75 -8.58 9.21 14.76
N LEU A 76 -8.01 9.21 13.56
CA LEU A 76 -6.56 9.35 13.39
C LEU A 76 -5.98 10.68 13.89
N THR A 77 -6.79 11.73 13.98
CA THR A 77 -6.38 13.01 14.59
C THR A 77 -6.05 12.89 16.06
N ASP A 78 -6.59 11.88 16.77
CA ASP A 78 -6.31 11.65 18.18
C ASP A 78 -4.85 11.25 18.42
N LEU A 79 -4.16 10.76 17.37
CA LEU A 79 -2.72 10.49 17.38
C LEU A 79 -1.87 11.75 17.66
N LEU A 80 -2.41 12.95 17.47
CA LEU A 80 -1.73 14.21 17.80
C LEU A 80 -1.80 14.54 19.30
N HIS A 81 -2.70 13.91 20.05
CA HIS A 81 -2.95 14.17 21.47
C HIS A 81 -3.03 12.87 22.28
N LEU A 82 -2.10 11.95 22.02
CA LEU A 82 -2.08 10.63 22.63
C LEU A 82 -1.97 10.70 24.16
N GLN A 83 -2.90 10.03 24.82
CA GLN A 83 -2.82 9.70 26.23
C GLN A 83 -2.64 8.18 26.37
N LEU A 84 -1.43 7.76 26.64
CA LEU A 84 -1.12 6.35 26.83
C LEU A 84 -1.62 5.91 28.22
N GLY A 85 -2.38 4.83 28.26
CA GLY A 85 -2.94 4.24 29.48
C GLY A 85 -3.11 2.73 29.35
N ALA A 86 -3.62 2.11 30.38
CA ALA A 86 -4.01 0.70 30.33
C ALA A 86 -5.33 0.58 29.55
N LYS A 87 -5.32 -0.21 28.48
CA LYS A 87 -6.49 -0.51 27.66
C LYS A 87 -6.65 -2.03 27.57
N GLU A 88 -7.86 -2.54 27.74
CA GLU A 88 -8.11 -3.97 27.74
C GLU A 88 -8.16 -4.58 26.34
N HIS A 89 -8.77 -3.87 25.37
CA HIS A 89 -8.99 -4.41 24.01
C HIS A 89 -8.85 -3.34 22.93
N VAL A 90 -8.31 -3.74 21.79
CA VAL A 90 -8.33 -2.92 20.57
C VAL A 90 -9.73 -2.98 19.95
N SER A 91 -10.32 -1.84 19.63
CA SER A 91 -11.66 -1.76 19.04
C SER A 91 -11.69 -2.23 17.59
N THR A 92 -12.86 -2.62 17.08
CA THR A 92 -13.06 -2.97 15.67
C THR A 92 -12.71 -1.80 14.75
N TYR A 93 -13.04 -0.58 15.18
CA TYR A 93 -12.69 0.65 14.46
C TYR A 93 -11.17 0.81 14.29
N GLU A 94 -10.41 0.65 15.36
CA GLU A 94 -8.94 0.74 15.34
C GLU A 94 -8.31 -0.37 14.47
N LEU A 95 -8.87 -1.57 14.52
CA LEU A 95 -8.44 -2.66 13.63
C LEU A 95 -8.76 -2.36 12.17
N THR A 96 -9.88 -1.69 11.90
CA THR A 96 -10.23 -1.24 10.55
C THR A 96 -9.29 -0.13 10.07
N LEU A 97 -8.93 0.82 10.94
CA LEU A 97 -7.91 1.83 10.66
C LEU A 97 -6.56 1.18 10.31
N LEU A 98 -6.11 0.22 11.12
CA LEU A 98 -4.87 -0.52 10.90
C LEU A 98 -4.88 -1.24 9.56
N PHE A 99 -5.97 -1.95 9.28
CA PHE A 99 -6.16 -2.70 8.03
C PHE A 99 -6.18 -1.78 6.80
N THR A 100 -6.92 -0.68 6.85
CA THR A 100 -7.00 0.28 5.76
C THR A 100 -5.67 1.00 5.54
N THR A 101 -4.97 1.35 6.64
CA THR A 101 -3.61 1.91 6.59
C THR A 101 -2.58 0.91 6.08
N PHE A 102 -2.82 -0.39 6.19
CA PHE A 102 -2.00 -1.40 5.53
C PHE A 102 -2.24 -1.43 4.01
N VAL A 103 -3.50 -1.45 3.58
CA VAL A 103 -3.85 -1.63 2.16
C VAL A 103 -3.52 -0.39 1.31
N MET A 104 -3.81 0.81 1.82
CA MET A 104 -3.70 2.04 1.03
C MET A 104 -2.27 2.40 0.58
N PRO A 105 -1.21 2.27 1.41
CA PRO A 105 0.16 2.51 0.93
C PRO A 105 0.60 1.52 -0.15
N HIS A 106 0.15 0.26 -0.09
CA HIS A 106 0.45 -0.74 -1.12
C HIS A 106 -0.19 -0.38 -2.45
N PHE A 107 -1.39 0.18 -2.42
CA PHE A 107 -2.06 0.74 -3.59
C PHE A 107 -1.21 1.81 -4.29
N PHE A 108 -0.67 2.77 -3.55
CA PHE A 108 0.24 3.77 -4.11
C PHE A 108 1.60 3.17 -4.51
N TYR A 109 2.05 2.16 -3.79
CA TYR A 109 3.31 1.47 -4.10
C TYR A 109 3.27 0.71 -5.45
N LEU A 110 2.10 0.31 -5.95
CA LEU A 110 1.97 -0.27 -7.29
C LEU A 110 2.54 0.64 -8.38
N PHE A 111 2.36 1.94 -8.25
CA PHE A 111 2.94 2.91 -9.20
C PHE A 111 4.46 2.97 -9.09
N ASN A 112 4.99 2.82 -7.88
CA ASN A 112 6.43 2.75 -7.65
C ASN A 112 7.02 1.44 -8.20
N ALA A 113 6.37 0.31 -7.95
CA ALA A 113 6.77 -0.99 -8.45
C ALA A 113 6.86 -1.02 -9.99
N ARG A 114 5.87 -0.41 -10.67
CA ARG A 114 5.88 -0.26 -12.12
C ARG A 114 7.10 0.50 -12.63
N ALA A 115 7.49 1.55 -11.92
CA ALA A 115 8.59 2.42 -12.32
C ALA A 115 9.97 1.87 -11.87
N PHE A 116 10.01 0.73 -11.16
CA PHE A 116 11.23 0.12 -10.66
C PHE A 116 12.20 -0.22 -11.80
N GLU A 117 13.45 0.19 -11.68
CA GLU A 117 14.54 -0.01 -12.66
C GLU A 117 14.27 0.52 -14.10
N THR A 118 13.15 1.21 -14.34
CA THR A 118 12.83 1.74 -15.69
C THR A 118 13.41 3.13 -15.96
N GLY A 119 13.92 3.83 -14.95
CA GLY A 119 14.35 5.22 -15.04
C GLY A 119 13.22 6.21 -15.35
N ARG A 120 11.96 5.78 -15.30
CA ARG A 120 10.77 6.59 -15.56
C ARG A 120 10.14 7.08 -14.27
N SER A 121 9.44 8.21 -14.33
CA SER A 121 8.60 8.72 -13.24
C SER A 121 7.45 7.76 -12.95
N ALA A 122 7.13 7.56 -11.66
CA ALA A 122 5.97 6.80 -11.21
C ALA A 122 4.65 7.45 -11.64
N LEU A 123 4.65 8.76 -11.93
CA LEU A 123 3.49 9.54 -12.39
C LEU A 123 3.27 9.49 -13.91
N HIS A 124 4.09 8.75 -14.65
CA HIS A 124 3.93 8.65 -16.11
C HIS A 124 2.87 7.61 -16.48
N PHE A 125 1.62 8.00 -16.66
CA PHE A 125 0.47 7.10 -16.89
C PHE A 125 0.21 6.72 -18.36
N LYS A 126 1.03 7.16 -19.32
CA LYS A 126 0.83 6.84 -20.73
C LYS A 126 0.96 5.33 -21.00
N GLY A 127 -0.06 4.74 -21.59
CA GLY A 127 -0.10 3.29 -21.89
C GLY A 127 -0.45 2.39 -20.70
N CYS A 128 -0.98 2.93 -19.59
CA CYS A 128 -1.26 2.20 -18.36
C CYS A 128 -2.74 2.01 -18.07
N ASN A 129 -3.59 2.03 -19.10
CA ASN A 129 -5.05 1.94 -18.90
C ASN A 129 -5.46 0.69 -18.13
N GLY A 130 -4.84 -0.46 -18.40
CA GLY A 130 -5.10 -1.70 -17.65
C GLY A 130 -4.74 -1.59 -16.17
N LEU A 131 -3.57 -1.04 -15.85
CA LEU A 131 -3.15 -0.77 -14.48
C LEU A 131 -4.16 0.17 -13.78
N LEU A 132 -4.50 1.30 -14.40
CA LEU A 132 -5.41 2.29 -13.83
C LEU A 132 -6.81 1.71 -13.58
N THR A 133 -7.31 0.87 -14.48
CA THR A 133 -8.61 0.19 -14.32
C THR A 133 -8.58 -0.76 -13.12
N ILE A 134 -7.55 -1.58 -13.01
CA ILE A 134 -7.41 -2.52 -11.89
C ILE A 134 -7.26 -1.78 -10.57
N VAL A 135 -6.44 -0.74 -10.56
CA VAL A 135 -6.23 0.13 -9.40
C VAL A 135 -7.55 0.78 -8.95
N ALA A 136 -8.38 1.26 -9.89
CA ALA A 136 -9.71 1.80 -9.57
C ALA A 136 -10.64 0.73 -9.00
N ILE A 137 -10.63 -0.49 -9.52
CA ILE A 137 -11.42 -1.64 -9.00
C ILE A 137 -11.00 -1.95 -7.57
N ILE A 138 -9.70 -2.00 -7.29
CA ILE A 138 -9.17 -2.25 -5.94
C ILE A 138 -9.63 -1.15 -4.97
N LEU A 139 -9.53 0.11 -5.36
CA LEU A 139 -9.93 1.24 -4.51
C LEU A 139 -11.41 1.21 -4.20
N VAL A 140 -12.25 1.03 -5.23
CA VAL A 140 -13.70 0.91 -5.05
C VAL A 140 -14.06 -0.28 -4.18
N GLY A 141 -13.40 -1.43 -4.38
CA GLY A 141 -13.58 -2.63 -3.57
C GLY A 141 -13.21 -2.40 -2.10
N GLN A 142 -12.10 -1.71 -1.83
CA GLN A 142 -11.67 -1.38 -0.47
C GLN A 142 -12.66 -0.45 0.24
N ILE A 143 -13.12 0.59 -0.45
CA ILE A 143 -14.12 1.51 0.10
C ILE A 143 -15.44 0.75 0.35
N ALA A 144 -15.90 -0.04 -0.62
CA ALA A 144 -17.13 -0.82 -0.48
C ALA A 144 -17.06 -1.80 0.71
N MET A 145 -15.93 -2.47 0.90
CA MET A 145 -15.72 -3.41 1.99
C MET A 145 -15.81 -2.72 3.37
N VAL A 146 -15.28 -1.51 3.49
CA VAL A 146 -15.26 -0.77 4.75
C VAL A 146 -16.58 -0.05 5.01
N GLU A 147 -17.30 0.44 3.97
CA GLU A 147 -18.45 1.30 4.13
C GLU A 147 -19.83 0.60 3.95
N LEU A 148 -19.89 -0.55 3.25
CA LEU A 148 -21.15 -1.23 3.03
C LEU A 148 -21.51 -2.18 4.19
N PRO A 149 -22.67 -2.01 4.86
CA PRO A 149 -23.02 -2.76 6.07
C PRO A 149 -22.96 -4.28 5.92
N GLY A 150 -23.34 -4.82 4.74
CA GLY A 150 -23.29 -6.26 4.47
C GLY A 150 -21.86 -6.79 4.36
N LEU A 151 -20.95 -6.01 3.79
CA LEU A 151 -19.54 -6.37 3.68
C LEU A 151 -18.81 -6.15 5.02
N GLN A 152 -19.17 -5.12 5.78
CA GLN A 152 -18.63 -4.89 7.12
C GLN A 152 -18.79 -6.11 8.04
N GLN A 153 -19.98 -6.70 8.04
CA GLN A 153 -20.25 -7.91 8.84
C GLN A 153 -19.40 -9.10 8.38
N PHE A 154 -19.28 -9.29 7.05
CA PHE A 154 -18.51 -10.40 6.48
C PHE A 154 -17.00 -10.27 6.77
N PHE A 155 -16.46 -9.06 6.66
CA PHE A 155 -15.04 -8.80 6.86
C PHE A 155 -14.68 -8.45 8.31
N ASN A 156 -15.67 -8.29 9.18
CA ASN A 156 -15.51 -7.84 10.57
C ASN A 156 -14.72 -6.51 10.63
N VAL A 157 -15.25 -5.52 9.93
CA VAL A 157 -14.74 -4.14 9.87
C VAL A 157 -15.85 -3.18 10.25
N GLU A 158 -15.48 -1.94 10.55
CA GLU A 158 -16.39 -0.85 10.89
C GLU A 158 -16.15 0.33 9.94
N GLY A 159 -17.23 1.07 9.59
CA GLY A 159 -17.14 2.23 8.71
C GLY A 159 -16.23 3.31 9.28
N LEU A 160 -15.36 3.87 8.45
CA LEU A 160 -14.42 4.89 8.86
C LEU A 160 -14.98 6.30 8.69
N LYS A 161 -14.57 7.21 9.55
CA LYS A 161 -14.90 8.63 9.39
C LYS A 161 -14.23 9.19 8.14
N LEU A 162 -14.89 10.14 7.48
CA LEU A 162 -14.36 10.79 6.28
C LEU A 162 -12.96 11.40 6.51
N ILE A 163 -12.73 11.96 7.69
CA ILE A 163 -11.43 12.54 8.05
C ILE A 163 -10.32 11.49 8.06
N ASP A 164 -10.60 10.27 8.52
CA ASP A 164 -9.63 9.18 8.56
C ASP A 164 -9.29 8.69 7.15
N TRP A 165 -10.30 8.59 6.27
CA TRP A 165 -10.07 8.33 4.84
C TRP A 165 -9.14 9.37 4.21
N VAL A 166 -9.38 10.64 4.46
CA VAL A 166 -8.55 11.73 3.93
C VAL A 166 -7.12 11.61 4.45
N ILE A 167 -6.93 11.39 5.75
CA ILE A 167 -5.60 11.25 6.37
C ILE A 167 -4.87 10.02 5.82
N ILE A 168 -5.57 8.88 5.71
CA ILE A 168 -4.98 7.64 5.18
C ILE A 168 -4.57 7.81 3.71
N ILE A 169 -5.43 8.39 2.87
CA ILE A 169 -5.13 8.61 1.45
C ILE A 169 -3.93 9.56 1.28
N ILE A 170 -3.95 10.70 1.97
CA ILE A 170 -2.84 11.67 1.91
C ILE A 170 -1.55 11.05 2.45
N GLY A 171 -1.59 10.42 3.63
CA GLY A 171 -0.43 9.78 4.24
C GLY A 171 0.13 8.64 3.37
N SER A 172 -0.74 7.83 2.79
CA SER A 172 -0.36 6.73 1.91
C SER A 172 0.25 7.23 0.59
N SER A 173 -0.23 8.35 0.05
CA SER A 173 0.32 8.95 -1.16
C SER A 173 1.78 9.40 -0.99
N PHE A 174 2.23 9.60 0.26
CA PHE A 174 3.61 9.99 0.56
C PHE A 174 4.63 8.96 0.05
N VAL A 175 4.27 7.70 0.02
CA VAL A 175 5.08 6.61 -0.56
C VAL A 175 5.45 6.90 -2.01
N LEU A 176 4.51 7.43 -2.78
CA LEU A 176 4.72 7.81 -4.17
C LEU A 176 5.62 9.05 -4.29
N TRP A 177 5.37 10.06 -3.46
CA TRP A 177 6.11 11.33 -3.49
C TRP A 177 7.56 11.17 -3.07
N VAL A 178 7.86 10.37 -2.04
CA VAL A 178 9.24 10.09 -1.61
C VAL A 178 10.07 9.54 -2.76
N ARG A 179 9.53 8.59 -3.52
CA ARG A 179 10.23 8.04 -4.68
C ARG A 179 10.38 9.06 -5.79
N GLU A 180 9.35 9.85 -6.09
CA GLU A 180 9.41 10.85 -7.17
C GLU A 180 10.44 11.93 -6.88
N ILE A 181 10.50 12.41 -5.64
CA ILE A 181 11.52 13.36 -5.17
C ILE A 181 12.91 12.73 -5.32
N TRP A 182 13.10 11.48 -4.89
CA TRP A 182 14.37 10.77 -5.04
C TRP A 182 14.77 10.65 -6.52
N HIS A 183 13.82 10.31 -7.39
CA HIS A 183 14.05 10.23 -8.83
C HIS A 183 14.49 11.56 -9.41
N LEU A 184 13.87 12.69 -9.02
CA LEU A 184 14.22 14.02 -9.47
C LEU A 184 15.63 14.44 -9.00
N LEU A 185 16.01 14.09 -7.77
CA LEU A 185 17.32 14.41 -7.20
C LEU A 185 18.46 13.56 -7.82
N THR A 186 18.16 12.33 -8.24
CA THR A 186 19.17 11.41 -8.81
C THR A 186 19.25 11.48 -10.34
N LYS A 187 18.34 12.19 -10.99
CA LYS A 187 18.34 12.45 -12.41
C LYS A 187 19.35 13.57 -12.74
N LYS A 188 20.63 13.21 -12.72
CA LYS A 188 21.73 14.02 -13.30
C LYS A 188 22.10 13.50 -14.66
#